data_8c2c55a0d18641bf3017b3e6b7096e8a
#
_entry.id   8c2c55a0d18641bf3017b3e6b7096e8a
#
_cell.length_a   1.000
_cell.length_b   1.000
_cell.length_c   1.000
_cell.angle_alpha   90.00
_cell.angle_beta   90.00
_cell.angle_gamma   90.00
#
_symmetry.space_group_name_H-M   'P 1'
#
loop_
_entity.id
_entity.type
_entity.pdbx_description
1 polymer ?
#
loop_
_entity_poly.entity_id
_entity_poly.type
_entity_poly.pdbx_seq_one_letter_code
_entity_poly.pdbx_strand_id
1 'polypeptide(L)'
;ALYDYGDAIRFGASTAAEDEEDTSKIALDMEKFKLFTRGFLSQVDGFLTPHEIELLPLGMRVITCELAMRFLTDYIEGDLYFKVKSPTHNLIRARAQMALLEDMERKADEVQAFIDGRNK
;
A
#
# COMPACT_ATOMS: atom_id res chain seq x y z
N ALA A 1 2.57 14.11 -0.14
CA ALA A 1 3.26 13.33 0.91
C ALA A 1 2.52 12.05 1.26
N LEU A 2 1.20 12.11 1.47
CA LEU A 2 0.40 10.92 1.82
C LEU A 2 0.44 9.86 0.73
N TYR A 3 0.32 10.26 -0.53
CA TYR A 3 0.35 9.33 -1.65
C TYR A 3 1.74 8.73 -1.87
N ASP A 4 2.77 9.54 -1.75
CA ASP A 4 4.16 9.07 -1.93
C ASP A 4 4.50 8.04 -0.86
N TYR A 5 4.16 8.32 0.39
CA TYR A 5 4.35 7.40 1.51
C TYR A 5 3.54 6.12 1.29
N GLY A 6 2.25 6.27 0.97
CA GLY A 6 1.35 5.13 0.79
C GLY A 6 1.79 4.23 -0.34
N ASP A 7 2.22 4.81 -1.47
CA ASP A 7 2.69 4.03 -2.60
C ASP A 7 3.99 3.29 -2.28
N ALA A 8 4.90 3.94 -1.55
CA ALA A 8 6.14 3.32 -1.12
C ALA A 8 5.89 2.13 -0.18
N ILE A 9 4.93 2.24 0.74
CA ILE A 9 4.54 1.13 1.62
C ILE A 9 3.92 -0.01 0.81
N ARG A 10 2.99 0.32 -0.08
CA ARG A 10 2.35 -0.67 -0.95
C ARG A 10 3.40 -1.49 -1.72
N PHE A 11 4.41 -0.84 -2.22
CA PHE A 11 5.45 -1.48 -3.03
C PHE A 11 6.54 -2.12 -2.18
N GLY A 12 7.02 -1.40 -1.17
CA GLY A 12 8.20 -1.79 -0.39
C GLY A 12 7.94 -2.66 0.83
N ALA A 13 6.71 -2.65 1.35
CA ALA A 13 6.36 -3.42 2.55
C ALA A 13 5.37 -4.56 2.28
N SER A 14 5.11 -4.89 1.02
CA SER A 14 4.37 -6.09 0.67
C SER A 14 5.29 -7.30 0.72
N THR A 15 4.76 -8.44 1.16
CA THR A 15 5.50 -9.71 1.18
C THR A 15 5.65 -10.31 -0.22
N ALA A 16 4.91 -9.81 -1.21
CA ALA A 16 4.86 -10.37 -2.54
C ALA A 16 4.93 -9.28 -3.61
N ALA A 17 5.15 -9.69 -4.85
CA ALA A 17 5.17 -8.79 -6.00
C ALA A 17 3.75 -8.25 -6.28
N GLU A 18 3.69 -7.13 -7.01
CA GLU A 18 2.45 -6.46 -7.38
C GLU A 18 1.49 -7.38 -8.17
N ASP A 19 2.05 -8.35 -8.88
CA ASP A 19 1.29 -9.29 -9.71
C ASP A 19 1.33 -10.73 -9.18
N GLU A 20 1.46 -10.91 -7.87
CA GLU A 20 1.41 -12.24 -7.26
C GLU A 20 0.04 -12.88 -7.49
N GLU A 21 0.01 -14.06 -8.10
CA GLU A 21 -1.22 -14.78 -8.39
C GLU A 21 -1.83 -15.45 -7.15
N ASP A 22 -0.99 -15.90 -6.24
CA ASP A 22 -1.45 -16.57 -5.01
C ASP A 22 -1.69 -15.52 -3.93
N THR A 23 -2.95 -15.14 -3.76
CA THR A 23 -3.34 -14.10 -2.80
C THR A 23 -3.04 -14.50 -1.36
N SER A 24 -2.90 -15.78 -1.07
CA SER A 24 -2.54 -16.24 0.29
C SER A 24 -1.11 -15.88 0.68
N LYS A 25 -0.27 -15.53 -0.30
CA LYS A 25 1.12 -15.11 -0.06
C LYS A 25 1.26 -13.60 0.13
N ILE A 26 0.18 -12.87 -0.01
CA ILE A 26 0.21 -11.41 -0.01
C ILE A 26 -0.17 -10.88 1.36
N ALA A 27 0.73 -10.13 1.97
CA ALA A 27 0.51 -9.53 3.27
C ALA A 27 1.34 -8.25 3.42
N LEU A 28 0.95 -7.39 4.35
CA LEU A 28 1.78 -6.28 4.78
C LEU A 28 2.85 -6.83 5.73
N ASP A 29 4.11 -6.66 5.36
CA ASP A 29 5.24 -7.03 6.20
C ASP A 29 5.46 -5.96 7.25
N MET A 30 5.09 -6.25 8.50
CA MET A 30 5.14 -5.26 9.58
C MET A 30 6.55 -4.80 9.91
N GLU A 31 7.56 -5.65 9.77
CA GLU A 31 8.93 -5.23 10.01
C GLU A 31 9.40 -4.22 8.95
N LYS A 32 9.12 -4.52 7.68
CA LYS A 32 9.43 -3.59 6.60
C LYS A 32 8.63 -2.30 6.73
N PHE A 33 7.36 -2.40 7.10
CA PHE A 33 6.53 -1.23 7.35
C PHE A 33 7.17 -0.33 8.42
N LYS A 34 7.58 -0.92 9.56
CA LYS A 34 8.17 -0.15 10.65
C LYS A 34 9.50 0.49 10.26
N LEU A 35 10.37 -0.25 9.59
CA LEU A 35 11.66 0.28 9.14
C LEU A 35 11.47 1.42 8.16
N PHE A 36 10.62 1.22 7.16
CA PHE A 36 10.36 2.24 6.16
C PHE A 36 9.74 3.49 6.77
N THR A 37 8.78 3.30 7.67
CA THR A 37 8.08 4.40 8.33
C THR A 37 9.00 5.19 9.23
N ARG A 38 9.88 4.54 9.99
CA ARG A 38 10.88 5.25 10.79
C ARG A 38 11.78 6.12 9.91
N GLY A 39 12.24 5.58 8.79
CA GLY A 39 13.08 6.33 7.85
C GLY A 39 12.32 7.53 7.27
N PHE A 40 11.09 7.32 6.86
CA PHE A 40 10.25 8.39 6.32
C PHE A 40 10.02 9.50 7.36
N LEU A 41 9.62 9.13 8.56
CA LEU A 41 9.33 10.10 9.62
C LEU A 41 10.56 10.91 10.02
N SER A 42 11.75 10.29 10.01
CA SER A 42 12.98 11.02 10.30
C SER A 42 13.31 12.07 9.24
N GLN A 43 12.89 11.84 7.99
CA GLN A 43 13.12 12.76 6.88
C GLN A 43 12.13 13.93 6.87
N VAL A 44 10.90 13.70 7.32
CA VAL A 44 9.82 14.70 7.26
C VAL A 44 9.57 15.39 8.59
N ASP A 45 10.40 15.13 9.58
CA ASP A 45 10.27 15.77 10.89
C ASP A 45 10.32 17.29 10.75
N GLY A 46 9.30 17.97 11.26
CA GLY A 46 9.14 19.41 11.14
C GLY A 46 8.49 19.87 9.83
N PHE A 47 8.30 18.97 8.86
CA PHE A 47 7.62 19.31 7.59
C PHE A 47 6.16 18.90 7.56
N LEU A 48 5.80 17.83 8.29
CA LEU A 48 4.42 17.39 8.40
C LEU A 48 3.85 17.73 9.76
N THR A 49 2.58 18.12 9.78
CA THR A 49 1.88 18.34 11.05
C THR A 49 1.59 16.99 11.73
N PRO A 50 1.35 16.97 13.05
CA PRO A 50 0.91 15.75 13.73
C PRO A 50 -0.33 15.14 13.10
N HIS A 51 -1.28 15.96 12.65
CA HIS A 51 -2.49 15.47 11.99
C HIS A 51 -2.18 14.80 10.65
N GLU A 52 -1.29 15.37 9.86
CA GLU A 52 -0.86 14.76 8.59
C GLU A 52 -0.19 13.40 8.82
N ILE A 53 0.63 13.29 9.85
CA ILE A 53 1.28 12.03 10.21
C ILE A 53 0.25 10.99 10.64
N GLU A 54 -0.75 11.42 11.42
CA GLU A 54 -1.84 10.55 11.87
C GLU A 54 -2.63 9.96 10.71
N LEU A 55 -2.69 10.67 9.57
CA LEU A 55 -3.39 10.23 8.37
C LEU A 55 -2.56 9.32 7.45
N LEU A 56 -1.28 9.10 7.71
CA LEU A 56 -0.44 8.26 6.86
C LEU A 56 -1.01 6.85 6.65
N PRO A 57 -1.53 6.16 7.68
CA PRO A 57 -2.14 4.84 7.47
C PRO A 57 -3.33 4.86 6.52
N LEU A 58 -4.13 5.90 6.59
CA LEU A 58 -5.24 6.07 5.64
C LEU A 58 -4.71 6.24 4.21
N GLY A 59 -3.66 7.03 4.03
CA GLY A 59 -3.04 7.25 2.73
C GLY A 59 -2.58 5.97 2.06
N MET A 60 -1.96 5.06 2.81
CA MET A 60 -1.51 3.79 2.22
C MET A 60 -2.68 2.90 1.81
N ARG A 61 -3.78 2.89 2.56
CA ARG A 61 -4.98 2.13 2.18
C ARG A 61 -5.67 2.73 0.97
N VAL A 62 -5.77 4.05 0.90
CA VAL A 62 -6.42 4.75 -0.22
C VAL A 62 -5.68 4.50 -1.52
N ILE A 63 -4.36 4.64 -1.55
CA ILE A 63 -3.60 4.43 -2.79
C ILE A 63 -3.64 2.96 -3.22
N THR A 64 -3.62 2.02 -2.29
CA THR A 64 -3.71 0.60 -2.61
C THR A 64 -5.06 0.27 -3.23
N CYS A 65 -6.14 0.81 -2.66
CA CYS A 65 -7.49 0.67 -3.21
C CYS A 65 -7.60 1.31 -4.60
N GLU A 66 -7.06 2.50 -4.76
CA GLU A 66 -7.07 3.21 -6.03
C GLU A 66 -6.35 2.41 -7.12
N LEU A 67 -5.19 1.87 -6.83
CA LEU A 67 -4.44 1.06 -7.79
C LEU A 67 -5.19 -0.22 -8.16
N ALA A 68 -5.81 -0.89 -7.19
CA ALA A 68 -6.64 -2.06 -7.48
C ALA A 68 -7.75 -1.71 -8.46
N MET A 69 -8.42 -0.60 -8.24
CA MET A 69 -9.51 -0.13 -9.12
C MET A 69 -8.99 0.24 -10.51
N ARG A 70 -7.82 0.86 -10.60
CA ARG A 70 -7.22 1.26 -11.88
C ARG A 70 -6.82 0.03 -12.70
N PHE A 71 -6.24 -0.99 -12.07
CA PHE A 71 -5.92 -2.23 -12.77
C PHE A 71 -7.19 -2.94 -13.27
N LEU A 72 -8.23 -2.97 -12.44
CA LEU A 72 -9.49 -3.60 -12.82
C LEU A 72 -10.15 -2.84 -13.96
N THR A 73 -10.18 -1.52 -13.89
CA THR A 73 -10.74 -0.67 -14.95
C THR A 73 -10.00 -0.89 -16.27
N ASP A 74 -8.67 -0.91 -16.23
CA ASP A 74 -7.87 -1.14 -17.43
C ASP A 74 -8.12 -2.52 -18.02
N TYR A 75 -8.26 -3.55 -17.18
CA TYR A 75 -8.63 -4.89 -17.63
C TYR A 75 -9.97 -4.88 -18.37
N ILE A 76 -10.97 -4.23 -17.81
CA ILE A 76 -12.31 -4.15 -18.40
C ILE A 76 -12.29 -3.38 -19.73
N GLU A 77 -11.46 -2.35 -19.83
CA GLU A 77 -11.35 -1.51 -21.03
C GLU A 77 -10.40 -2.07 -22.10
N GLY A 78 -9.78 -3.21 -21.87
CA GLY A 78 -8.96 -3.88 -22.86
C GLY A 78 -7.47 -3.66 -22.74
N ASP A 79 -6.97 -3.36 -21.54
CA ASP A 79 -5.54 -3.23 -21.25
C ASP A 79 -4.86 -2.09 -22.02
N LEU A 80 -5.52 -0.94 -22.06
CA LEU A 80 -5.05 0.21 -22.85
C LEU A 80 -3.95 1.02 -22.15
N TYR A 81 -3.92 1.05 -20.82
CA TYR A 81 -3.05 1.93 -20.07
C TYR A 81 -1.78 1.26 -19.55
N PHE A 82 -1.91 0.13 -18.88
CA PHE A 82 -0.77 -0.57 -18.32
C PHE A 82 -0.25 -1.62 -19.29
N LYS A 83 1.07 -1.81 -19.33
CA LYS A 83 1.66 -2.90 -20.10
C LYS A 83 1.34 -4.22 -19.42
N VAL A 84 0.88 -5.19 -20.21
CA VAL A 84 0.52 -6.53 -19.73
C VAL A 84 1.34 -7.60 -20.43
N LYS A 85 1.61 -8.69 -19.69
CA LYS A 85 2.32 -9.87 -20.21
C LYS A 85 1.38 -10.99 -20.59
N SER A 86 0.11 -10.87 -20.23
CA SER A 86 -0.92 -11.86 -20.52
C SER A 86 -2.29 -11.19 -20.53
N PRO A 87 -3.34 -11.84 -21.09
CA PRO A 87 -4.68 -11.27 -21.12
C PRO A 87 -5.30 -11.01 -19.75
N THR A 88 -4.81 -11.68 -18.70
CA THR A 88 -5.34 -11.54 -17.33
C THR A 88 -4.39 -10.81 -16.39
N HIS A 89 -3.30 -10.23 -16.87
CA HIS A 89 -2.27 -9.65 -16.03
C HIS A 89 -2.82 -8.53 -15.15
N ASN A 90 -3.63 -7.63 -15.72
CA ASN A 90 -4.24 -6.54 -14.93
C ASN A 90 -5.27 -7.05 -13.93
N LEU A 91 -5.97 -8.13 -14.23
CA LEU A 91 -6.88 -8.76 -13.28
C LEU A 91 -6.10 -9.36 -12.09
N ILE A 92 -4.98 -10.02 -12.39
CA ILE A 92 -4.08 -10.57 -11.36
C ILE A 92 -3.56 -9.45 -10.46
N ARG A 93 -3.13 -8.34 -11.05
CA ARG A 93 -2.67 -7.16 -10.29
C ARG A 93 -3.77 -6.59 -9.41
N ALA A 94 -4.99 -6.47 -9.92
CA ALA A 94 -6.12 -5.96 -9.15
C ALA A 94 -6.41 -6.85 -7.94
N ARG A 95 -6.43 -8.16 -8.13
CA ARG A 95 -6.64 -9.13 -7.05
C ARG A 95 -5.53 -9.07 -6.01
N ALA A 96 -4.29 -8.92 -6.46
CA ALA A 96 -3.13 -8.83 -5.56
C ALA A 96 -3.22 -7.57 -4.69
N GLN A 97 -3.58 -6.44 -5.27
CA GLN A 97 -3.73 -5.19 -4.50
C GLN A 97 -4.90 -5.26 -3.52
N MET A 98 -6.01 -5.90 -3.90
CA MET A 98 -7.14 -6.09 -2.99
C MET A 98 -6.76 -6.98 -1.81
N ALA A 99 -6.01 -8.04 -2.04
CA ALA A 99 -5.52 -8.91 -0.97
C ALA A 99 -4.59 -8.15 -0.01
N LEU A 100 -3.72 -7.30 -0.54
CA LEU A 100 -2.86 -6.45 0.27
C LEU A 100 -3.68 -5.45 1.09
N LEU A 101 -4.68 -4.82 0.49
CA LEU A 101 -5.57 -3.89 1.18
C LEU A 101 -6.31 -4.58 2.34
N GLU A 102 -6.82 -5.79 2.11
CA GLU A 102 -7.49 -6.56 3.16
C GLU A 102 -6.56 -6.81 4.34
N ASP A 103 -5.30 -7.13 4.07
CA ASP A 103 -4.33 -7.35 5.14
C ASP A 103 -3.96 -6.04 5.86
N MET A 104 -3.86 -4.94 5.12
CA MET A 104 -3.68 -3.61 5.73
C MET A 104 -4.83 -3.28 6.68
N GLU A 105 -6.06 -3.63 6.31
CA GLU A 105 -7.23 -3.40 7.15
C GLU A 105 -7.21 -4.30 8.40
N ARG A 106 -6.80 -5.55 8.27
CA ARG A 106 -6.65 -6.44 9.42
C ARG A 106 -5.61 -5.92 10.41
N LYS A 107 -4.57 -5.26 9.92
CA LYS A 107 -3.47 -4.74 10.73
C LYS A 107 -3.60 -3.25 11.05
N ALA A 108 -4.76 -2.66 10.74
CA ALA A 108 -4.95 -1.20 10.86
C ALA A 108 -4.66 -0.67 12.27
N ASP A 109 -5.10 -1.39 13.30
CA ASP A 109 -4.88 -0.97 14.69
C ASP A 109 -3.39 -1.03 15.05
N GLU A 110 -2.69 -2.06 14.63
CA GLU A 110 -1.25 -2.20 14.88
C GLU A 110 -0.46 -1.12 14.15
N VAL A 111 -0.82 -0.83 12.91
CA VAL A 111 -0.21 0.22 12.11
C VAL A 111 -0.42 1.58 12.78
N GLN A 112 -1.66 1.89 13.18
CA GLN A 112 -1.98 3.15 13.82
C GLN A 112 -1.26 3.32 15.16
N ALA A 113 -1.19 2.24 15.95
CA ALA A 113 -0.49 2.26 17.23
C ALA A 113 1.00 2.56 17.04
N PHE A 114 1.61 2.02 16.01
CA PHE A 114 3.01 2.31 15.70
C PHE A 114 3.22 3.79 15.34
N ILE A 115 2.35 4.34 14.50
CA ILE A 115 2.40 5.74 14.09
C ILE A 115 2.20 6.65 15.31
N ASP A 116 1.21 6.36 16.16
CA ASP A 116 0.89 7.15 17.34
C ASP A 116 1.98 7.04 18.41
N GLY A 117 2.59 5.85 18.54
CA GLY A 117 3.63 5.58 19.53
C GLY A 117 4.91 6.39 19.35
N ARG A 118 5.16 6.90 18.13
CA ARG A 118 6.34 7.73 17.87
C ARG A 118 6.35 9.03 18.67
N ASN A 119 5.21 9.46 19.17
CA ASN A 119 5.06 10.70 19.93
C ASN A 119 5.39 10.55 21.43
N LYS A 120 5.75 9.34 21.85
CA LYS A 120 6.04 9.05 23.27
C LYS A 120 7.51 9.16 23.61
#